data_ab1c0c04f70c32d7acd35c4f7dee603c
#
_entry.id   ab1c0c04f70c32d7acd35c4f7dee603c
#
_cell.length_a   1.000
_cell.length_b   1.000
_cell.length_c   1.000
_cell.angle_alpha   90.00
_cell.angle_beta   90.00
_cell.angle_gamma   90.00
#
_symmetry.space_group_name_H-M   'P 1'
#
loop_
_entity.id
_entity.type
_entity.pdbx_description
1 polymer ?
#
loop_
_entity_poly.entity_id
_entity_poly.type
_entity_poly.pdbx_seq_one_letter_code
_entity_poly.pdbx_strand_id
1 'polypeptide(L)'
;MTDHTEHLPEELSEWAQRFNIGPDAMFGLYQILVAPLGSSELGAYEKNSETFVQNTLRVVASSRENTYLWRNNVGATQTHDGRQIRYGLCNESKKLNQRFKSSDLIGGTPVVVTPDMVGKRIMVFTAVEVKKADWKPGSDTQRERGQLRFGNAVRAAGGFFFFCRDSGVYTSFLDYWKVPKITDRPKIKRVRKA
;
A
#
# COMPACT_ATOMS: atom_id res chain seq x y z
N MET A 1 -12.00 9.44 31.16
CA MET A 1 -11.52 8.16 30.65
C MET A 1 -12.40 7.80 29.47
N THR A 2 -11.95 8.02 28.28
CA THR A 2 -12.67 7.63 27.07
C THR A 2 -12.52 6.11 26.91
N ASP A 3 -13.66 5.43 26.91
CA ASP A 3 -13.71 3.98 26.70
C ASP A 3 -13.33 3.71 25.23
N HIS A 4 -12.12 3.24 25.00
CA HIS A 4 -11.59 2.92 23.68
C HIS A 4 -11.94 1.50 23.22
N THR A 5 -12.81 0.78 23.94
CA THR A 5 -13.14 -0.62 23.66
C THR A 5 -14.28 -0.80 22.66
N GLU A 6 -15.05 0.24 22.35
CA GLU A 6 -16.22 0.15 21.46
C GLU A 6 -15.94 -0.24 20.00
N HIS A 7 -14.66 -0.30 19.59
CA HIS A 7 -14.29 -0.55 18.19
C HIS A 7 -13.40 -1.78 17.98
N LEU A 8 -13.15 -2.57 19.02
CA LEU A 8 -12.37 -3.80 18.89
C LEU A 8 -13.26 -4.95 18.39
N PRO A 9 -12.75 -5.79 17.47
CA PRO A 9 -13.45 -7.02 17.10
C PRO A 9 -13.73 -7.89 18.33
N GLU A 10 -14.91 -8.51 18.35
CA GLU A 10 -15.37 -9.32 19.49
C GLU A 10 -14.37 -10.43 19.85
N GLU A 11 -13.80 -11.09 18.83
CA GLU A 11 -12.79 -12.14 19.02
C GLU A 11 -11.50 -11.63 19.69
N LEU A 12 -11.14 -10.38 19.44
CA LEU A 12 -9.97 -9.75 20.04
C LEU A 12 -10.25 -9.38 21.52
N SER A 13 -11.47 -8.96 21.81
CA SER A 13 -11.92 -8.66 23.18
C SER A 13 -11.99 -9.94 24.04
N GLU A 14 -12.56 -11.03 23.50
CA GLU A 14 -12.58 -12.35 24.18
C GLU A 14 -11.15 -12.87 24.43
N TRP A 15 -10.24 -12.72 23.46
CA TRP A 15 -8.86 -13.12 23.61
C TRP A 15 -8.16 -12.33 24.71
N ALA A 16 -8.36 -11.00 24.76
CA ALA A 16 -7.79 -10.13 25.78
C ALA A 16 -8.24 -10.51 27.19
N GLN A 17 -9.53 -10.79 27.36
CA GLN A 17 -10.08 -11.24 28.63
C GLN A 17 -9.45 -12.56 29.09
N ARG A 18 -9.29 -13.51 28.15
CA ARG A 18 -8.69 -14.84 28.43
C ARG A 18 -7.25 -14.73 28.93
N PHE A 19 -6.49 -13.76 28.45
CA PHE A 19 -5.08 -13.57 28.79
C PHE A 19 -4.84 -12.41 29.75
N ASN A 20 -5.92 -11.85 30.34
CA ASN A 20 -5.88 -10.72 31.27
C ASN A 20 -5.10 -9.51 30.72
N ILE A 21 -5.32 -9.19 29.44
CA ILE A 21 -4.69 -8.08 28.76
C ILE A 21 -5.59 -6.85 28.90
N GLY A 22 -5.07 -5.77 29.44
CA GLY A 22 -5.81 -4.54 29.65
C GLY A 22 -6.24 -3.85 28.34
N PRO A 23 -7.34 -3.03 28.37
CA PRO A 23 -7.89 -2.37 27.19
C PRO A 23 -6.89 -1.53 26.40
N ASP A 24 -6.03 -0.80 27.09
CA ASP A 24 -5.01 0.06 26.45
C ASP A 24 -3.96 -0.74 25.68
N ALA A 25 -3.53 -1.88 26.24
CA ALA A 25 -2.59 -2.79 25.56
C ALA A 25 -3.25 -3.45 24.35
N MET A 26 -4.53 -3.78 24.46
CA MET A 26 -5.33 -4.33 23.36
C MET A 26 -5.53 -3.32 22.24
N PHE A 27 -5.84 -2.09 22.60
CA PHE A 27 -5.99 -1.02 21.61
C PHE A 27 -4.65 -0.75 20.91
N GLY A 28 -3.54 -0.72 21.64
CA GLY A 28 -2.20 -0.60 21.05
C GLY A 28 -1.87 -1.75 20.11
N LEU A 29 -2.18 -2.98 20.49
CA LEU A 29 -1.97 -4.16 19.64
C LEU A 29 -2.83 -4.12 18.38
N TYR A 30 -4.10 -3.73 18.52
CA TYR A 30 -5.01 -3.54 17.40
C TYR A 30 -4.51 -2.46 16.43
N GLN A 31 -4.02 -1.33 16.94
CA GLN A 31 -3.39 -0.28 16.13
C GLN A 31 -2.18 -0.79 15.35
N ILE A 32 -1.37 -1.65 15.94
CA ILE A 32 -0.17 -2.22 15.29
C ILE A 32 -0.55 -3.27 14.23
N LEU A 33 -1.51 -4.14 14.50
CA LEU A 33 -1.77 -5.34 13.70
C LEU A 33 -2.91 -5.20 12.69
N VAL A 34 -3.94 -4.43 12.99
CA VAL A 34 -5.23 -4.48 12.28
C VAL A 34 -5.72 -3.10 11.85
N ALA A 35 -5.43 -2.05 12.61
CA ALA A 35 -5.74 -0.72 12.12
C ALA A 35 -4.96 -0.54 10.82
N PRO A 36 -5.63 -0.15 9.73
CA PRO A 36 -4.88 0.27 8.56
C PRO A 36 -3.88 1.29 9.11
N LEU A 37 -2.59 1.11 8.82
CA LEU A 37 -1.52 2.03 9.16
C LEU A 37 -2.01 3.45 8.87
N GLY A 38 -2.59 4.11 9.85
CA GLY A 38 -3.13 5.29 9.36
C GLY A 38 -3.96 6.23 10.16
N SER A 39 -4.47 5.97 11.29
CA SER A 39 -5.13 7.09 11.99
C SER A 39 -4.22 7.80 12.99
N SER A 40 -3.37 7.10 13.71
CA SER A 40 -2.44 7.74 14.67
C SER A 40 -1.10 8.12 14.03
N GLU A 41 -0.57 7.33 13.10
CA GLU A 41 0.64 7.70 12.37
C GLU A 41 0.39 8.77 11.30
N LEU A 42 -0.81 8.81 10.68
CA LEU A 42 -1.18 9.89 9.77
C LEU A 42 -1.22 11.26 10.46
N GLY A 43 -1.56 11.32 11.74
CA GLY A 43 -1.56 12.55 12.53
C GLY A 43 -0.17 13.08 12.88
N ALA A 44 0.87 12.24 12.85
CA ALA A 44 2.25 12.62 13.17
C ALA A 44 3.02 13.19 11.97
N TYR A 45 2.52 13.02 10.74
CA TYR A 45 3.17 13.52 9.53
C TYR A 45 2.52 14.81 9.02
N GLU A 46 3.35 15.71 8.49
CA GLU A 46 2.86 16.87 7.75
C GLU A 46 1.92 16.40 6.63
N LYS A 47 0.69 16.94 6.60
CA LYS A 47 -0.39 16.51 5.68
C LYS A 47 0.00 16.51 4.19
N ASN A 48 1.01 17.28 3.82
CA ASN A 48 1.50 17.40 2.44
C ASN A 48 2.79 16.60 2.19
N SER A 49 3.27 15.81 3.17
CA SER A 49 4.49 15.01 2.98
C SER A 49 4.24 13.81 2.07
N GLU A 50 5.28 13.36 1.35
CA GLU A 50 5.23 12.12 0.56
C GLU A 50 4.85 10.91 1.45
N THR A 51 5.33 10.88 2.69
CA THR A 51 5.01 9.80 3.64
C THR A 51 3.53 9.78 4.00
N PHE A 52 2.91 10.95 4.24
CA PHE A 52 1.48 11.05 4.49
C PHE A 52 0.68 10.52 3.29
N VAL A 53 1.04 10.93 2.07
CA VAL A 53 0.38 10.47 0.84
C VAL A 53 0.56 8.96 0.67
N GLN A 54 1.77 8.41 0.84
CA GLN A 54 2.02 6.97 0.76
C GLN A 54 1.12 6.16 1.72
N ASN A 55 1.02 6.59 2.97
CA ASN A 55 0.20 5.91 3.97
C ASN A 55 -1.29 6.00 3.60
N THR A 56 -1.76 7.18 3.19
CA THR A 56 -3.16 7.37 2.77
C THR A 56 -3.52 6.48 1.58
N LEU A 57 -2.66 6.36 0.57
CA LEU A 57 -2.89 5.49 -0.58
C LEU A 57 -3.01 4.02 -0.18
N ARG A 58 -2.19 3.55 0.76
CA ARG A 58 -2.26 2.18 1.27
C ARG A 58 -3.56 1.91 2.04
N VAL A 59 -4.04 2.90 2.80
CA VAL A 59 -5.36 2.84 3.45
C VAL A 59 -6.47 2.74 2.41
N VAL A 60 -6.44 3.57 1.35
CA VAL A 60 -7.41 3.49 0.25
C VAL A 60 -7.36 2.12 -0.42
N ALA A 61 -6.18 1.58 -0.69
CA ALA A 61 -6.04 0.24 -1.27
C ALA A 61 -6.68 -0.83 -0.37
N SER A 62 -6.42 -0.79 0.95
CA SER A 62 -6.94 -1.77 1.90
C SER A 62 -8.46 -1.71 2.09
N SER A 63 -9.11 -0.61 1.70
CA SER A 63 -10.58 -0.45 1.70
C SER A 63 -11.27 -1.03 0.46
N ARG A 64 -10.50 -1.59 -0.49
CA ARG A 64 -10.99 -2.16 -1.74
C ARG A 64 -10.73 -3.67 -1.77
N GLU A 65 -11.68 -4.42 -2.31
CA GLU A 65 -11.59 -5.87 -2.41
C GLU A 65 -10.41 -6.31 -3.26
N ASN A 66 -9.57 -7.21 -2.74
CA ASN A 66 -8.43 -7.80 -3.43
C ASN A 66 -7.44 -6.80 -4.05
N THR A 67 -7.41 -5.58 -3.52
CA THR A 67 -6.48 -4.54 -3.93
C THR A 67 -5.34 -4.45 -2.92
N TYR A 68 -4.11 -4.49 -3.41
CA TYR A 68 -2.91 -4.47 -2.58
C TYR A 68 -1.99 -3.35 -3.03
N LEU A 69 -1.39 -2.66 -2.07
CA LEU A 69 -0.39 -1.65 -2.32
C LEU A 69 0.67 -1.70 -1.22
N TRP A 70 1.89 -2.06 -1.56
CA TRP A 70 3.00 -2.27 -0.63
C TRP A 70 4.10 -1.23 -0.85
N ARG A 71 4.81 -0.90 0.22
CA ARG A 71 6.02 -0.07 0.08
C ARG A 71 7.10 -0.85 -0.65
N ASN A 72 7.72 -0.18 -1.61
CA ASN A 72 8.89 -0.66 -2.28
C ASN A 72 10.10 0.11 -1.76
N ASN A 73 10.70 -0.40 -0.69
CA ASN A 73 11.89 0.20 -0.11
C ASN A 73 13.10 -0.12 -0.99
N VAL A 74 13.67 0.91 -1.60
CA VAL A 74 14.85 0.81 -2.44
C VAL A 74 16.02 1.49 -1.76
N GLY A 75 17.11 0.75 -1.56
CA GLY A 75 18.26 1.31 -0.88
C GLY A 75 19.54 0.50 -1.05
N ALA A 76 20.57 0.93 -0.35
CA ALA A 76 21.81 0.20 -0.21
C ALA A 76 22.31 0.35 1.22
N THR A 77 22.88 -0.71 1.76
CA THR A 77 23.54 -0.74 3.05
C THR A 77 24.89 -1.41 2.94
N GLN A 78 25.75 -1.16 3.91
CA GLN A 78 27.04 -1.85 4.02
C GLN A 78 26.95 -2.86 5.15
N THR A 79 27.38 -4.10 4.87
CA THR A 79 27.49 -5.13 5.91
C THR A 79 28.66 -4.83 6.84
N HIS A 80 28.70 -5.50 7.97
CA HIS A 80 29.76 -5.33 8.96
C HIS A 80 31.17 -5.68 8.36
N ASP A 81 31.21 -6.58 7.40
CA ASP A 81 32.43 -6.97 6.66
C ASP A 81 32.76 -6.05 5.45
N GLY A 82 32.07 -4.91 5.33
CA GLY A 82 32.34 -3.89 4.31
C GLY A 82 31.68 -4.14 2.94
N ARG A 83 30.95 -5.24 2.76
CA ARG A 83 30.23 -5.51 1.50
C ARG A 83 29.02 -4.59 1.35
N GLN A 84 28.82 -4.07 0.14
CA GLN A 84 27.64 -3.27 -0.19
C GLN A 84 26.50 -4.20 -0.65
N ILE A 85 25.39 -4.19 0.10
CA ILE A 85 24.14 -4.86 -0.26
C ILE A 85 23.16 -3.82 -0.81
N ARG A 86 22.54 -4.13 -1.94
CA ARG A 86 21.44 -3.35 -2.52
C ARG A 86 20.14 -4.12 -2.39
N TYR A 87 19.05 -3.42 -2.16
CA TYR A 87 17.72 -4.00 -2.01
C TYR A 87 16.67 -3.14 -2.69
N GLY A 88 15.49 -3.75 -2.93
CA GLY A 88 14.38 -3.11 -3.62
C GLY A 88 14.38 -3.35 -5.13
N LEU A 89 13.24 -3.13 -5.74
CA LEU A 89 12.99 -3.40 -7.14
C LEU A 89 13.87 -2.50 -8.05
N CYS A 90 14.48 -3.08 -9.08
CA CYS A 90 15.35 -2.38 -10.05
C CYS A 90 16.59 -1.72 -9.42
N ASN A 91 17.15 -2.31 -8.36
CA ASN A 91 18.29 -1.77 -7.63
C ASN A 91 19.52 -2.71 -7.58
N GLU A 92 19.66 -3.66 -8.50
CA GLU A 92 20.72 -4.65 -8.54
C GLU A 92 22.11 -4.00 -8.72
N SER A 93 22.16 -2.83 -9.36
CA SER A 93 23.40 -2.06 -9.50
C SER A 93 23.15 -0.55 -9.46
N LYS A 94 24.19 0.23 -9.11
CA LYS A 94 24.14 1.69 -9.16
C LYS A 94 23.78 2.21 -10.56
N LYS A 95 24.35 1.58 -11.61
CA LYS A 95 24.10 1.95 -13.01
C LYS A 95 22.64 1.69 -13.40
N LEU A 96 22.08 0.54 -13.03
CA LEU A 96 20.68 0.23 -13.30
C LEU A 96 19.75 1.21 -12.55
N ASN A 97 19.98 1.41 -11.25
CA ASN A 97 19.17 2.32 -10.43
C ASN A 97 19.20 3.79 -10.91
N GLN A 98 20.33 4.25 -11.47
CA GLN A 98 20.41 5.58 -12.09
C GLN A 98 19.57 5.70 -13.37
N ARG A 99 19.50 4.61 -14.14
CA ARG A 99 18.77 4.58 -15.42
C ARG A 99 17.28 4.25 -15.24
N PHE A 100 16.95 3.42 -14.25
CA PHE A 100 15.64 2.84 -14.05
C PHE A 100 15.30 2.89 -12.56
N LYS A 101 14.32 3.71 -12.20
CA LYS A 101 13.88 3.94 -10.83
C LYS A 101 12.52 3.31 -10.63
N SER A 102 12.45 2.28 -9.78
CA SER A 102 11.16 1.72 -9.40
C SER A 102 10.35 2.68 -8.53
N SER A 103 9.04 2.47 -8.51
CA SER A 103 8.10 3.29 -7.76
C SER A 103 8.18 3.09 -6.26
N ASP A 104 7.69 4.05 -5.49
CA ASP A 104 7.61 4.01 -4.02
C ASP A 104 6.61 2.97 -3.53
N LEU A 105 5.52 2.79 -4.25
CA LEU A 105 4.48 1.81 -3.97
C LEU A 105 4.28 0.88 -5.18
N ILE A 106 4.16 -0.40 -4.90
CA ILE A 106 3.89 -1.46 -5.87
C ILE A 106 2.78 -2.37 -5.36
N GLY A 107 2.05 -2.99 -6.26
CA GLY A 107 0.97 -3.87 -5.83
C GLY A 107 0.19 -4.48 -6.96
N GLY A 108 -1.07 -4.77 -6.71
CA GLY A 108 -1.96 -5.35 -7.69
C GLY A 108 -3.36 -4.77 -7.60
N THR A 109 -3.94 -4.51 -8.74
CA THR A 109 -5.33 -4.08 -8.89
C THR A 109 -6.11 -5.17 -9.59
N PRO A 110 -7.18 -5.72 -8.98
CA PRO A 110 -8.00 -6.73 -9.64
C PRO A 110 -8.75 -6.12 -10.82
N VAL A 111 -8.77 -6.83 -11.92
CA VAL A 111 -9.57 -6.49 -13.09
C VAL A 111 -10.40 -7.69 -13.54
N VAL A 112 -11.58 -7.42 -14.07
CA VAL A 112 -12.41 -8.45 -14.70
C VAL A 112 -12.04 -8.51 -16.18
N VAL A 113 -11.62 -9.67 -16.63
CA VAL A 113 -11.18 -9.88 -18.02
C VAL A 113 -12.31 -10.52 -18.82
N THR A 114 -12.48 -10.08 -20.04
CA THR A 114 -13.49 -10.56 -20.98
C THR A 114 -12.88 -10.71 -22.37
N PRO A 115 -13.48 -11.52 -23.32
CA PRO A 115 -14.62 -12.42 -23.16
C PRO A 115 -14.25 -13.79 -22.62
N ASP A 116 -13.01 -14.27 -22.86
CA ASP A 116 -12.63 -15.68 -22.56
C ASP A 116 -12.44 -15.95 -21.06
N MET A 117 -12.29 -14.89 -20.29
CA MET A 117 -12.13 -14.93 -18.85
C MET A 117 -13.32 -14.30 -18.12
N VAL A 118 -14.48 -14.30 -18.74
CA VAL A 118 -15.70 -13.71 -18.16
C VAL A 118 -15.93 -14.20 -16.73
N GLY A 119 -16.14 -13.27 -15.82
CA GLY A 119 -16.37 -13.57 -14.40
C GLY A 119 -15.11 -13.90 -13.58
N LYS A 120 -13.95 -14.02 -14.21
CA LYS A 120 -12.67 -14.18 -13.49
C LYS A 120 -12.06 -12.83 -13.16
N ARG A 121 -11.32 -12.81 -12.07
CA ARG A 121 -10.51 -11.64 -11.68
C ARG A 121 -9.05 -11.97 -11.86
N ILE A 122 -8.29 -11.00 -12.36
CA ILE A 122 -6.84 -11.04 -12.40
C ILE A 122 -6.29 -9.86 -11.60
N MET A 123 -5.16 -10.07 -10.95
CA MET A 123 -4.43 -8.98 -10.32
C MET A 123 -3.45 -8.41 -11.34
N VAL A 124 -3.62 -7.14 -11.70
CA VAL A 124 -2.71 -6.43 -12.58
C VAL A 124 -1.67 -5.71 -11.74
N PHE A 125 -0.39 -5.88 -12.09
CA PHE A 125 0.69 -5.19 -11.40
C PHE A 125 0.47 -3.67 -11.45
N THR A 126 0.48 -3.05 -10.29
CA THR A 126 0.23 -1.62 -10.13
C THR A 126 1.41 -0.97 -9.44
N ALA A 127 1.97 0.03 -10.07
CA ALA A 127 3.06 0.83 -9.54
C ALA A 127 2.61 2.29 -9.41
N VAL A 128 2.74 2.83 -8.20
CA VAL A 128 2.35 4.22 -7.89
C VAL A 128 3.56 4.98 -7.42
N GLU A 129 3.94 5.99 -8.19
CA GLU A 129 4.99 6.94 -7.81
C GLU A 129 4.36 8.10 -7.05
N VAL A 130 4.71 8.23 -5.78
CA VAL A 130 4.12 9.23 -4.90
C VAL A 130 4.88 10.55 -5.01
N LYS A 131 4.14 11.64 -5.08
CA LYS A 131 4.65 13.00 -5.15
C LYS A 131 4.02 13.87 -4.07
N LYS A 132 4.72 14.94 -3.70
CA LYS A 132 4.15 15.97 -2.83
C LYS A 132 2.94 16.61 -3.49
N ALA A 133 2.04 17.17 -2.69
CA ALA A 133 0.81 17.80 -3.19
C ALA A 133 1.05 18.96 -4.17
N ASP A 134 2.14 19.68 -4.01
CA ASP A 134 2.55 20.81 -4.85
C ASP A 134 3.36 20.44 -6.09
N TRP A 135 3.69 19.14 -6.26
CA TRP A 135 4.46 18.70 -7.42
C TRP A 135 3.73 18.97 -8.74
N LYS A 136 4.48 19.43 -9.72
CA LYS A 136 4.00 19.67 -11.10
C LYS A 136 4.74 18.74 -12.06
N PRO A 137 4.06 18.17 -13.07
CA PRO A 137 4.71 17.42 -14.13
C PRO A 137 5.72 18.28 -14.88
N GLY A 138 6.82 17.68 -15.32
CA GLY A 138 7.79 18.36 -16.20
C GLY A 138 8.97 19.02 -15.49
N SER A 139 9.22 18.73 -14.20
CA SER A 139 10.46 19.16 -13.53
C SER A 139 11.74 18.53 -14.14
N ASP A 140 11.58 17.56 -15.02
CA ASP A 140 12.60 16.92 -15.89
C ASP A 140 13.93 16.59 -15.18
N THR A 141 13.84 16.20 -13.92
CA THR A 141 15.01 15.74 -13.19
C THR A 141 15.46 14.35 -13.67
N GLN A 142 16.74 14.04 -13.46
CA GLN A 142 17.26 12.68 -13.74
C GLN A 142 16.44 11.60 -13.01
N ARG A 143 15.99 11.90 -11.78
CA ARG A 143 15.15 11.00 -10.99
C ARG A 143 13.81 10.76 -11.69
N GLU A 144 13.12 11.80 -12.11
CA GLU A 144 11.82 11.69 -12.78
C GLU A 144 11.91 10.96 -14.11
N ARG A 145 12.95 11.22 -14.89
CA ARG A 145 13.20 10.44 -16.12
C ARG A 145 13.40 8.96 -15.84
N GLY A 146 14.07 8.61 -14.72
CA GLY A 146 14.21 7.23 -14.28
C GLY A 146 12.89 6.58 -13.89
N GLN A 147 12.06 7.31 -13.13
CA GLN A 147 10.71 6.88 -12.72
C GLN A 147 9.79 6.70 -13.94
N LEU A 148 9.85 7.63 -14.89
CA LEU A 148 9.04 7.55 -16.11
C LEU A 148 9.45 6.37 -17.00
N ARG A 149 10.76 6.07 -17.11
CA ARG A 149 11.22 4.86 -17.84
C ARG A 149 10.70 3.57 -17.19
N PHE A 150 10.73 3.47 -15.86
CA PHE A 150 10.13 2.34 -15.15
C PHE A 150 8.64 2.26 -15.42
N GLY A 151 7.92 3.37 -15.28
CA GLY A 151 6.49 3.43 -15.53
C GLY A 151 6.08 3.05 -16.94
N ASN A 152 6.85 3.49 -17.95
CA ASN A 152 6.61 3.12 -19.34
C ASN A 152 6.84 1.61 -19.58
N ALA A 153 7.83 1.01 -18.93
CA ALA A 153 8.04 -0.44 -19.01
C ALA A 153 6.87 -1.21 -18.36
N VAL A 154 6.37 -0.75 -17.21
CA VAL A 154 5.19 -1.35 -16.56
C VAL A 154 3.96 -1.27 -17.48
N ARG A 155 3.69 -0.10 -18.08
CA ARG A 155 2.57 0.07 -19.00
C ARG A 155 2.69 -0.77 -20.25
N ALA A 156 3.89 -0.84 -20.84
CA ALA A 156 4.17 -1.67 -22.02
C ALA A 156 3.94 -3.17 -21.75
N ALA A 157 4.15 -3.60 -20.51
CA ALA A 157 3.86 -4.96 -20.04
C ALA A 157 2.38 -5.18 -19.63
N GLY A 158 1.50 -4.20 -19.83
CA GLY A 158 0.07 -4.29 -19.47
C GLY A 158 -0.24 -3.96 -18.01
N GLY A 159 0.74 -3.47 -17.25
CA GLY A 159 0.56 -3.01 -15.88
C GLY A 159 0.06 -1.56 -15.79
N PHE A 160 -0.27 -1.15 -14.56
CA PHE A 160 -0.64 0.22 -14.25
C PHE A 160 0.53 0.98 -13.64
N PHE A 161 0.75 2.19 -14.13
CA PHE A 161 1.69 3.14 -13.55
C PHE A 161 1.14 4.56 -13.63
N PHE A 162 1.24 5.31 -12.52
CA PHE A 162 0.92 6.74 -12.49
C PHE A 162 1.62 7.46 -11.34
N PHE A 163 1.78 8.77 -11.53
CA PHE A 163 2.19 9.68 -10.45
C PHE A 163 0.95 10.06 -9.63
N CYS A 164 1.08 10.04 -8.31
CA CYS A 164 -0.01 10.29 -7.40
C CYS A 164 0.38 11.32 -6.33
N ARG A 165 -0.41 12.38 -6.20
CA ARG A 165 -0.20 13.47 -5.24
C ARG A 165 -1.18 13.44 -4.07
N ASP A 166 -2.30 12.73 -4.25
CA ASP A 166 -3.37 12.64 -3.28
C ASP A 166 -4.19 11.36 -3.47
N SER A 167 -4.97 11.02 -2.47
CA SER A 167 -5.80 9.81 -2.50
C SER A 167 -6.98 9.88 -3.48
N GLY A 168 -7.41 11.06 -3.88
CA GLY A 168 -8.53 11.24 -4.82
C GLY A 168 -8.18 10.67 -6.20
N VAL A 169 -6.96 10.89 -6.68
CA VAL A 169 -6.46 10.32 -7.93
C VAL A 169 -6.52 8.80 -7.88
N TYR A 170 -6.05 8.19 -6.80
CA TYR A 170 -6.06 6.73 -6.65
C TYR A 170 -7.48 6.18 -6.49
N THR A 171 -8.33 6.87 -5.75
CA THR A 171 -9.75 6.49 -5.61
C THR A 171 -10.47 6.49 -6.96
N SER A 172 -10.30 7.55 -7.75
CA SER A 172 -10.87 7.64 -9.10
C SER A 172 -10.38 6.54 -10.02
N PHE A 173 -9.10 6.16 -9.92
CA PHE A 173 -8.55 5.03 -10.65
C PHE A 173 -9.25 3.70 -10.27
N LEU A 174 -9.42 3.44 -8.98
CA LEU A 174 -10.10 2.22 -8.51
C LEU A 174 -11.58 2.19 -8.92
N ASP A 175 -12.27 3.35 -8.89
CA ASP A 175 -13.67 3.47 -9.31
C ASP A 175 -13.83 3.27 -10.82
N TYR A 176 -12.90 3.75 -11.63
CA TYR A 176 -12.87 3.49 -13.08
C TYR A 176 -12.82 1.99 -13.37
N TRP A 177 -12.00 1.24 -12.65
CA TRP A 177 -11.88 -0.22 -12.79
C TRP A 177 -12.96 -0.98 -12.01
N LYS A 178 -13.93 -0.27 -11.43
CA LYS A 178 -15.06 -0.86 -10.67
C LYS A 178 -14.60 -1.82 -9.57
N VAL A 179 -13.47 -1.48 -8.92
CA VAL A 179 -12.98 -2.25 -7.76
C VAL A 179 -13.93 -2.02 -6.59
N PRO A 180 -14.63 -3.06 -6.09
CA PRO A 180 -15.63 -2.87 -5.05
C PRO A 180 -15.00 -2.40 -3.74
N LYS A 181 -15.71 -1.53 -3.02
CA LYS A 181 -15.38 -1.21 -1.64
C LYS A 181 -15.64 -2.43 -0.77
N ILE A 182 -14.81 -2.63 0.23
CA ILE A 182 -15.09 -3.64 1.27
C ILE A 182 -16.22 -3.06 2.13
N THR A 183 -17.43 -3.52 1.87
CA THR A 183 -18.64 -3.11 2.62
C THR A 183 -18.90 -4.02 3.80
N ASP A 184 -18.55 -5.31 3.66
CA ASP A 184 -18.69 -6.31 4.71
C ASP A 184 -17.44 -7.18 4.77
N ARG A 185 -16.81 -7.27 5.93
CA ARG A 185 -15.83 -8.32 6.19
C ARG A 185 -16.61 -9.64 6.26
N PRO A 186 -16.23 -10.67 5.48
CA PRO A 186 -16.89 -11.96 5.61
C PRO A 186 -16.74 -12.44 7.05
N LYS A 187 -17.85 -12.69 7.74
CA LYS A 187 -17.84 -13.34 9.05
C LYS A 187 -17.16 -14.70 8.87
N ILE A 188 -15.98 -14.84 9.44
CA ILE A 188 -15.27 -16.13 9.43
C ILE A 188 -16.14 -17.11 10.19
N LYS A 189 -16.82 -18.01 9.47
CA LYS A 189 -17.57 -19.12 10.12
C LYS A 189 -16.57 -19.96 10.88
N ARG A 190 -16.68 -19.98 12.21
CA ARG A 190 -15.89 -20.91 13.03
C ARG A 190 -16.20 -22.32 12.55
N VAL A 191 -15.19 -23.02 12.04
CA VAL A 191 -15.26 -24.48 11.86
C VAL A 191 -15.22 -25.06 13.27
N ARG A 192 -16.37 -25.53 13.76
CA ARG A 192 -16.41 -26.32 15.00
C ARG A 192 -15.55 -27.55 14.73
N LYS A 193 -14.45 -27.69 15.47
CA LYS A 193 -13.75 -28.96 15.53
C LYS A 193 -14.71 -29.99 16.16
N ALA A 194 -14.96 -31.05 15.43
CA ALA A 194 -15.62 -32.23 15.94
C ALA A 194 -14.73 -32.92 16.97
#